data_4371fd13366ce618e0836bcfdee83335
#
_entry.id   4371fd13366ce618e0836bcfdee83335
#
_cell.length_a   1.000
_cell.length_b   1.000
_cell.length_c   1.000
_cell.angle_alpha   90.00
_cell.angle_beta   90.00
_cell.angle_gamma   90.00
#
_symmetry.space_group_name_H-M   'P 1'
#
loop_
_entity.id
_entity.type
_entity.pdbx_description
1 polymer ?
#
loop_
_entity_poly.entity_id
_entity_poly.type
_entity_poly.pdbx_seq_one_letter_code
_entity_poly.pdbx_strand_id
1 'polypeptide(L)'
;MKILKSHLLEKVDAKLNVKQLEAELTRLGLEVESIEKFGNPKKSDFVIDLDLTPNRGDCFSVHGVARELAAISNKEILKEKNILKKASLSPLTKVKLSEKLACPKYSFIEIHKIDNTKKLPEYISNRLDAAGINLINPIVDILNYVMIDLGQPLHAFDLDKIGKSINVRFAKPKAVSYTHLTLPTSSV
;
A
#
# COMPACT_ATOMS: atom_id res chain seq x y z
N MET A 1 7.79 -1.07 10.95
CA MET A 1 7.20 -1.35 9.62
C MET A 1 8.08 -2.36 8.90
N LYS A 2 7.51 -3.49 8.54
CA LYS A 2 8.27 -4.59 7.90
C LYS A 2 8.29 -4.48 6.38
N ILE A 3 9.46 -4.52 5.78
CA ILE A 3 9.66 -4.43 4.32
C ILE A 3 10.72 -5.44 3.84
N LEU A 4 10.54 -6.00 2.64
CA LEU A 4 11.58 -6.80 2.01
C LEU A 4 12.68 -5.93 1.44
N LYS A 5 13.94 -6.33 1.66
CA LYS A 5 15.11 -5.67 1.09
C LYS A 5 15.01 -5.55 -0.44
N SER A 6 14.63 -6.64 -1.12
CA SER A 6 14.48 -6.62 -2.58
C SER A 6 13.42 -5.62 -3.03
N HIS A 7 12.28 -5.56 -2.34
CA HIS A 7 11.20 -4.63 -2.63
C HIS A 7 11.64 -3.17 -2.53
N LEU A 8 12.41 -2.84 -1.48
CA LEU A 8 12.97 -1.50 -1.30
C LEU A 8 13.98 -1.16 -2.40
N LEU A 9 14.92 -2.08 -2.69
CA LEU A 9 15.96 -1.85 -3.69
C LEU A 9 15.46 -1.90 -5.14
N GLU A 10 14.27 -2.43 -5.41
CA GLU A 10 13.62 -2.28 -6.72
C GLU A 10 13.17 -0.83 -7.01
N LYS A 11 13.04 0.00 -5.98
CA LYS A 11 12.63 1.41 -6.11
C LYS A 11 13.81 2.38 -6.26
N VAL A 12 15.02 1.95 -5.93
CA VAL A 12 16.21 2.82 -5.90
C VAL A 12 17.35 2.16 -6.66
N ASP A 13 18.02 2.91 -7.51
CA ASP A 13 19.23 2.43 -8.20
C ASP A 13 20.44 2.36 -7.24
N ALA A 14 20.31 1.53 -6.19
CA ALA A 14 21.33 1.32 -5.17
C ALA A 14 21.62 -0.16 -4.98
N LYS A 15 22.89 -0.54 -5.11
CA LYS A 15 23.35 -1.92 -4.85
C LYS A 15 23.93 -2.00 -3.44
N LEU A 16 23.08 -2.20 -2.45
CA LEU A 16 23.47 -2.27 -1.04
C LEU A 16 23.33 -3.70 -0.52
N ASN A 17 24.36 -4.18 0.19
CA ASN A 17 24.20 -5.38 1.00
C ASN A 17 23.39 -5.04 2.26
N VAL A 18 23.06 -6.06 3.08
CA VAL A 18 22.22 -5.89 4.28
C VAL A 18 22.84 -4.91 5.29
N LYS A 19 24.12 -5.04 5.58
CA LYS A 19 24.82 -4.18 6.54
C LYS A 19 24.93 -2.72 6.06
N GLN A 20 25.16 -2.53 4.77
CA GLN A 20 25.18 -1.18 4.18
C GLN A 20 23.81 -0.53 4.24
N LEU A 21 22.77 -1.31 3.92
CA LEU A 21 21.39 -0.81 3.96
C LEU A 21 20.97 -0.42 5.39
N GLU A 22 21.27 -1.26 6.37
CA GLU A 22 21.05 -0.97 7.79
C GLU A 22 21.73 0.34 8.22
N ALA A 23 23.01 0.50 7.86
CA ALA A 23 23.76 1.71 8.18
C ALA A 23 23.15 2.97 7.54
N GLU A 24 22.72 2.91 6.27
CA GLU A 24 22.10 4.05 5.59
C GLU A 24 20.72 4.39 6.18
N LEU A 25 19.90 3.39 6.50
CA LEU A 25 18.61 3.60 7.15
C LEU A 25 18.79 4.24 8.54
N THR A 26 19.73 3.77 9.33
CA THR A 26 20.04 4.36 10.63
C THR A 26 20.53 5.81 10.50
N ARG A 27 21.37 6.12 9.50
CA ARG A 27 21.82 7.51 9.22
C ARG A 27 20.66 8.43 8.85
N LEU A 28 19.59 7.90 8.27
CA LEU A 28 18.34 8.63 7.96
C LEU A 28 17.46 8.87 9.20
N GLY A 29 17.84 8.33 10.34
CA GLY A 29 17.03 8.36 11.56
C GLY A 29 15.85 7.38 11.49
N LEU A 30 15.92 6.38 10.63
CA LEU A 30 14.99 5.27 10.57
C LEU A 30 15.61 4.10 11.33
N GLU A 31 15.15 3.88 12.56
CA GLU A 31 15.69 2.82 13.41
C GLU A 31 15.36 1.45 12.84
N VAL A 32 16.39 0.62 12.69
CA VAL A 32 16.24 -0.78 12.27
C VAL A 32 16.12 -1.64 13.51
N GLU A 33 14.93 -2.09 13.83
CA GLU A 33 14.63 -2.91 15.02
C GLU A 33 15.15 -4.35 14.84
N SER A 34 14.94 -4.93 13.67
CA SER A 34 15.43 -6.27 13.35
C SER A 34 15.63 -6.48 11.85
N ILE A 35 16.48 -7.45 11.53
CA ILE A 35 16.68 -7.97 10.17
C ILE A 35 16.63 -9.49 10.21
N GLU A 36 15.66 -10.06 9.54
CA GLU A 36 15.43 -11.50 9.51
C GLU A 36 15.50 -12.07 8.08
N LYS A 37 15.96 -13.33 7.96
CA LYS A 37 15.92 -14.01 6.67
C LYS A 37 14.49 -14.38 6.30
N PHE A 38 14.12 -14.17 5.05
CA PHE A 38 12.82 -14.47 4.49
C PHE A 38 12.93 -15.38 3.26
N GLY A 39 12.01 -16.31 3.13
CA GLY A 39 11.94 -17.23 2.00
C GLY A 39 12.79 -18.49 2.19
N ASN A 40 12.90 -19.27 1.13
CA ASN A 40 13.63 -20.53 1.15
C ASN A 40 15.14 -20.31 0.86
N PRO A 41 16.02 -21.30 1.22
CA PRO A 41 17.47 -21.15 1.06
C PRO A 41 17.97 -20.83 -0.35
N LYS A 42 17.18 -21.17 -1.40
CA LYS A 42 17.53 -20.92 -2.80
C LYS A 42 17.14 -19.53 -3.30
N LYS A 43 16.19 -18.88 -2.62
CA LYS A 43 15.68 -17.52 -2.93
C LYS A 43 15.48 -16.74 -1.64
N SER A 44 16.54 -16.65 -0.83
CA SER A 44 16.44 -15.93 0.44
C SER A 44 16.50 -14.42 0.21
N ASP A 45 15.62 -13.72 0.87
CA ASP A 45 15.62 -12.26 1.01
C ASP A 45 15.75 -11.89 2.49
N PHE A 46 15.61 -10.63 2.83
CA PHE A 46 15.63 -10.14 4.20
C PHE A 46 14.42 -9.26 4.44
N VAL A 47 13.73 -9.52 5.54
CA VAL A 47 12.75 -8.59 6.12
C VAL A 47 13.48 -7.62 7.02
N ILE A 48 13.28 -6.35 6.79
CA ILE A 48 13.80 -5.27 7.62
C ILE A 48 12.62 -4.69 8.38
N ASP A 49 12.68 -4.73 9.69
CA ASP A 49 11.68 -4.08 10.55
C ASP A 49 12.19 -2.71 10.96
N LEU A 50 11.42 -1.68 10.59
CA LEU A 50 11.72 -0.28 10.88
C LEU A 50 10.80 0.22 11.98
N ASP A 51 11.36 0.77 13.04
CA ASP A 51 10.62 1.59 13.99
C ASP A 51 10.55 3.04 13.46
N LEU A 52 9.36 3.41 13.00
CA LEU A 52 9.10 4.71 12.41
C LEU A 52 8.42 5.62 13.42
N THR A 53 9.08 6.72 13.73
CA THR A 53 8.52 7.73 14.62
C THR A 53 7.30 8.44 14.00
N PRO A 54 6.32 8.89 14.79
CA PRO A 54 5.08 9.50 14.29
C PRO A 54 5.27 10.74 13.41
N ASN A 55 6.39 11.44 13.56
CA ASN A 55 6.73 12.59 12.72
C ASN A 55 7.28 12.23 11.33
N ARG A 56 7.55 10.94 11.07
CA ARG A 56 8.03 10.44 9.78
C ARG A 56 6.92 9.73 9.01
N GLY A 57 5.73 10.34 8.97
CA GLY A 57 4.60 9.84 8.18
C GLY A 57 4.89 9.66 6.69
N ASP A 58 5.86 10.41 6.18
CA ASP A 58 6.39 10.30 4.82
C ASP A 58 7.08 8.95 4.53
N CYS A 59 7.54 8.25 5.58
CA CYS A 59 8.23 6.95 5.50
C CYS A 59 7.30 5.74 5.76
N PHE A 60 6.00 5.95 6.00
CA PHE A 60 5.05 4.84 6.20
C PHE A 60 4.66 4.14 4.89
N SER A 61 5.64 3.95 3.99
CA SER A 61 5.52 3.16 2.77
C SER A 61 6.89 2.78 2.24
N VAL A 62 6.95 1.72 1.42
CA VAL A 62 8.20 1.33 0.75
C VAL A 62 8.72 2.46 -0.14
N HIS A 63 7.82 3.14 -0.87
CA HIS A 63 8.18 4.29 -1.70
C HIS A 63 8.72 5.47 -0.89
N GLY A 64 8.15 5.74 0.28
CA GLY A 64 8.63 6.79 1.19
C GLY A 64 10.05 6.53 1.68
N VAL A 65 10.32 5.31 2.19
CA VAL A 65 11.67 4.89 2.60
C VAL A 65 12.64 4.90 1.42
N ALA A 66 12.20 4.45 0.24
CA ALA A 66 13.03 4.46 -0.97
C ALA A 66 13.45 5.86 -1.37
N ARG A 67 12.56 6.85 -1.24
CA ARG A 67 12.86 8.26 -1.52
C ARG A 67 13.96 8.80 -0.61
N GLU A 68 13.89 8.51 0.67
CA GLU A 68 14.91 8.92 1.63
C GLU A 68 16.24 8.20 1.36
N LEU A 69 16.19 6.90 1.09
CA LEU A 69 17.37 6.12 0.73
C LEU A 69 18.04 6.64 -0.55
N ALA A 70 17.25 7.00 -1.54
CA ALA A 70 17.74 7.60 -2.79
C ALA A 70 18.45 8.92 -2.52
N ALA A 71 17.89 9.78 -1.68
CA ALA A 71 18.46 11.06 -1.32
C ALA A 71 19.82 10.92 -0.62
N ILE A 72 19.90 10.07 0.42
CA ILE A 72 21.17 9.91 1.18
C ILE A 72 22.26 9.20 0.36
N SER A 73 21.87 8.29 -0.54
CA SER A 73 22.78 7.56 -1.42
C SER A 73 23.16 8.35 -2.68
N ASN A 74 22.61 9.54 -2.87
CA ASN A 74 22.74 10.34 -4.11
C ASN A 74 22.41 9.51 -5.37
N LYS A 75 21.28 8.80 -5.32
CA LYS A 75 20.76 7.93 -6.35
C LYS A 75 19.39 8.39 -6.80
N GLU A 76 18.93 7.91 -7.94
CA GLU A 76 17.59 8.20 -8.44
C GLU A 76 16.59 7.14 -7.96
N ILE A 77 15.34 7.57 -7.78
CA ILE A 77 14.20 6.66 -7.69
C ILE A 77 13.95 6.10 -9.08
N LEU A 78 13.87 4.78 -9.17
CA LEU A 78 13.54 4.12 -10.42
C LEU A 78 12.09 4.40 -10.81
N LYS A 79 11.90 4.95 -12.01
CA LYS A 79 10.57 5.26 -12.52
C LYS A 79 9.81 3.97 -12.82
N GLU A 80 8.68 3.82 -12.19
CA GLU A 80 7.74 2.76 -12.55
C GLU A 80 7.19 3.01 -13.96
N LYS A 81 7.05 1.93 -14.73
CA LYS A 81 6.37 2.00 -16.02
C LYS A 81 4.89 2.31 -15.78
N ASN A 82 4.47 3.51 -16.08
CA ASN A 82 3.09 3.92 -15.94
C ASN A 82 2.25 3.24 -17.03
N ILE A 83 1.57 2.15 -16.67
CA ILE A 83 0.68 1.41 -17.58
C ILE A 83 -0.77 1.86 -17.32
N LEU A 84 -1.02 3.15 -17.24
CA LEU A 84 -2.38 3.64 -17.14
C LEU A 84 -3.12 3.39 -18.46
N LYS A 85 -3.95 2.37 -18.47
CA LYS A 85 -4.98 2.22 -19.50
C LYS A 85 -6.03 3.30 -19.26
N LYS A 86 -6.33 4.10 -20.28
CA LYS A 86 -7.47 5.04 -20.20
C LYS A 86 -8.73 4.23 -19.89
N ALA A 87 -9.54 4.73 -18.96
CA ALA A 87 -10.85 4.18 -18.71
C ALA A 87 -11.64 4.19 -20.03
N SER A 88 -12.22 3.06 -20.39
CA SER A 88 -12.98 2.93 -21.66
C SER A 88 -14.41 3.45 -21.55
N LEU A 89 -14.92 3.60 -20.34
CA LEU A 89 -16.30 4.00 -20.04
C LEU A 89 -16.33 5.06 -18.94
N SER A 90 -17.30 5.94 -18.99
CA SER A 90 -17.61 6.82 -17.86
C SER A 90 -18.23 6.01 -16.74
N PRO A 91 -17.88 6.27 -15.47
CA PRO A 91 -18.47 5.57 -14.35
C PRO A 91 -19.96 5.85 -14.25
N LEU A 92 -20.75 4.83 -13.89
CA LEU A 92 -22.19 4.95 -13.66
C LEU A 92 -22.51 5.46 -12.24
N THR A 93 -21.59 5.22 -11.30
CA THR A 93 -21.72 5.65 -9.91
C THR A 93 -21.52 7.16 -9.80
N LYS A 94 -22.43 7.83 -9.12
CA LYS A 94 -22.32 9.26 -8.82
C LYS A 94 -21.68 9.47 -7.45
N VAL A 95 -20.78 10.43 -7.34
CA VAL A 95 -20.21 10.83 -6.05
C VAL A 95 -20.71 12.22 -5.67
N LYS A 96 -21.28 12.34 -4.48
CA LYS A 96 -21.68 13.59 -3.86
C LYS A 96 -20.73 13.93 -2.72
N LEU A 97 -20.02 15.03 -2.83
CA LEU A 97 -19.21 15.59 -1.76
C LEU A 97 -20.03 16.65 -1.02
N SER A 98 -20.58 16.27 0.14
CA SER A 98 -21.37 17.17 0.98
C SER A 98 -20.50 18.10 1.82
N GLU A 99 -19.27 17.64 2.15
CA GLU A 99 -18.34 18.36 3.04
C GLU A 99 -17.00 18.63 2.33
N LYS A 100 -17.02 19.61 1.44
CA LYS A 100 -15.85 19.93 0.61
C LYS A 100 -14.63 20.41 1.39
N LEU A 101 -14.80 21.01 2.56
CA LEU A 101 -13.68 21.45 3.40
C LEU A 101 -12.97 20.26 4.04
N ALA A 102 -13.71 19.23 4.47
CA ALA A 102 -13.14 18.03 5.07
C ALA A 102 -12.65 17.03 4.01
N CYS A 103 -13.31 16.97 2.85
CA CYS A 103 -12.93 16.12 1.73
C CYS A 103 -13.01 16.92 0.41
N PRO A 104 -11.96 17.67 0.07
CA PRO A 104 -11.98 18.52 -1.12
C PRO A 104 -11.96 17.73 -2.42
N LYS A 105 -11.45 16.49 -2.38
CA LYS A 105 -11.30 15.63 -3.55
C LYS A 105 -11.53 14.17 -3.19
N TYR A 106 -12.33 13.48 -3.99
CA TYR A 106 -12.55 12.05 -3.91
C TYR A 106 -12.36 11.44 -5.30
N SER A 107 -11.49 10.46 -5.41
CA SER A 107 -11.20 9.78 -6.67
C SER A 107 -11.66 8.33 -6.58
N PHE A 108 -12.27 7.82 -7.62
CA PHE A 108 -12.68 6.43 -7.71
C PHE A 108 -12.63 5.93 -9.16
N ILE A 109 -12.58 4.64 -9.31
CA ILE A 109 -12.71 3.96 -10.60
C ILE A 109 -13.69 2.79 -10.44
N GLU A 110 -14.43 2.49 -11.48
CA GLU A 110 -15.23 1.26 -11.58
C GLU A 110 -14.44 0.23 -12.37
N ILE A 111 -14.33 -0.96 -11.81
CA ILE A 111 -13.67 -2.10 -12.45
C ILE A 111 -14.70 -3.20 -12.61
N HIS A 112 -14.96 -3.57 -13.86
CA HIS A 112 -15.95 -4.60 -14.18
C HIS A 112 -15.31 -5.94 -14.52
N LYS A 113 -16.06 -7.02 -14.37
CA LYS A 113 -15.65 -8.39 -14.72
C LYS A 113 -14.40 -8.85 -13.98
N ILE A 114 -14.33 -8.56 -12.70
CA ILE A 114 -13.26 -9.04 -11.83
C ILE A 114 -13.45 -10.53 -11.55
N ASP A 115 -12.39 -11.30 -11.77
CA ASP A 115 -12.32 -12.69 -11.35
C ASP A 115 -11.54 -12.80 -10.02
N ASN A 116 -12.27 -12.87 -8.93
CA ASN A 116 -11.71 -12.94 -7.58
C ASN A 116 -11.17 -14.35 -7.21
N THR A 117 -11.23 -15.30 -8.14
CA THR A 117 -10.66 -16.66 -7.96
C THR A 117 -9.21 -16.74 -8.43
N LYS A 118 -8.73 -15.74 -9.14
CA LYS A 118 -7.34 -15.69 -9.64
C LYS A 118 -6.35 -15.59 -8.50
N LYS A 119 -5.28 -16.36 -8.61
CA LYS A 119 -4.17 -16.26 -7.66
C LYS A 119 -3.40 -14.95 -7.88
N LEU A 120 -2.97 -14.36 -6.77
CA LEU A 120 -2.05 -13.24 -6.81
C LEU A 120 -0.69 -13.65 -7.41
N PRO A 121 0.01 -12.73 -8.05
CA PRO A 121 1.43 -12.90 -8.35
C PRO A 121 2.24 -13.18 -7.07
N GLU A 122 3.14 -14.15 -7.13
CA GLU A 122 3.92 -14.59 -5.96
C GLU A 122 4.67 -13.44 -5.27
N TYR A 123 5.17 -12.46 -6.05
CA TYR A 123 5.87 -11.32 -5.47
C TYR A 123 4.96 -10.46 -4.57
N ILE A 124 3.67 -10.31 -4.89
CA ILE A 124 2.71 -9.59 -4.04
C ILE A 124 2.46 -10.36 -2.74
N SER A 125 2.18 -11.66 -2.87
CA SER A 125 1.95 -12.51 -1.70
C SER A 125 3.14 -12.52 -0.73
N ASN A 126 4.36 -12.64 -1.26
CA ASN A 126 5.58 -12.63 -0.45
C ASN A 126 5.81 -11.28 0.24
N ARG A 127 5.48 -10.16 -0.41
CA ARG A 127 5.61 -8.81 0.17
C ARG A 127 4.60 -8.55 1.28
N LEU A 128 3.38 -9.04 1.12
CA LEU A 128 2.35 -8.97 2.16
C LEU A 128 2.69 -9.85 3.35
N ASP A 129 3.13 -11.07 3.10
CA ASP A 129 3.58 -12.01 4.15
C ASP A 129 4.75 -11.43 4.95
N ALA A 130 5.76 -10.90 4.27
CA ALA A 130 6.89 -10.22 4.91
C ALA A 130 6.47 -9.01 5.74
N ALA A 131 5.43 -8.30 5.33
CA ALA A 131 4.84 -7.19 6.08
C ALA A 131 3.95 -7.65 7.25
N GLY A 132 3.75 -8.95 7.43
CA GLY A 132 2.90 -9.51 8.46
C GLY A 132 1.40 -9.39 8.16
N ILE A 133 1.02 -9.23 6.89
CA ILE A 133 -0.37 -9.11 6.46
C ILE A 133 -0.87 -10.44 5.91
N ASN A 134 -1.89 -11.00 6.56
CA ASN A 134 -2.54 -12.22 6.11
C ASN A 134 -3.30 -11.99 4.79
N LEU A 135 -3.16 -12.94 3.88
CA LEU A 135 -3.90 -12.94 2.63
C LEU A 135 -5.38 -13.28 2.89
N ILE A 136 -6.27 -12.52 2.27
CA ILE A 136 -7.72 -12.65 2.42
C ILE A 136 -8.36 -13.03 1.07
N ASN A 137 -8.22 -12.18 0.10
CA ASN A 137 -8.63 -12.38 -1.28
C ASN A 137 -7.91 -11.41 -2.21
N PRO A 138 -7.81 -11.69 -3.50
CA PRO A 138 -7.00 -10.91 -4.43
C PRO A 138 -7.28 -9.41 -4.45
N ILE A 139 -8.53 -8.98 -4.30
CA ILE A 139 -8.89 -7.56 -4.32
C ILE A 139 -8.32 -6.88 -3.08
N VAL A 140 -8.62 -7.43 -1.90
CA VAL A 140 -8.18 -6.90 -0.61
C VAL A 140 -6.65 -6.87 -0.54
N ASP A 141 -6.03 -7.94 -0.98
CA ASP A 141 -4.58 -8.12 -0.93
C ASP A 141 -3.86 -7.12 -1.85
N ILE A 142 -4.41 -6.84 -3.04
CA ILE A 142 -3.88 -5.78 -3.91
C ILE A 142 -4.01 -4.40 -3.26
N LEU A 143 -5.12 -4.10 -2.59
CA LEU A 143 -5.29 -2.82 -1.89
C LEU A 143 -4.29 -2.68 -0.74
N ASN A 144 -4.10 -3.74 0.04
CA ASN A 144 -3.10 -3.79 1.10
C ASN A 144 -1.67 -3.64 0.54
N TYR A 145 -1.39 -4.29 -0.59
CA TYR A 145 -0.10 -4.13 -1.28
C TYR A 145 0.14 -2.68 -1.68
N VAL A 146 -0.84 -2.01 -2.32
CA VAL A 146 -0.72 -0.61 -2.72
C VAL A 146 -0.54 0.30 -1.50
N MET A 147 -1.24 0.02 -0.40
CA MET A 147 -1.08 0.77 0.85
C MET A 147 0.34 0.67 1.39
N ILE A 148 0.94 -0.52 1.42
CA ILE A 148 2.33 -0.70 1.87
C ILE A 148 3.31 -0.06 0.89
N ASP A 149 3.09 -0.25 -0.40
CA ASP A 149 4.00 0.20 -1.45
C ASP A 149 4.05 1.72 -1.57
N LEU A 150 2.89 2.37 -1.59
CA LEU A 150 2.73 3.81 -1.86
C LEU A 150 2.32 4.64 -0.64
N GLY A 151 1.92 4.02 0.46
CA GLY A 151 1.40 4.74 1.64
C GLY A 151 -0.02 5.30 1.45
N GLN A 152 -0.74 4.84 0.42
CA GLN A 152 -2.07 5.33 0.10
C GLN A 152 -3.13 4.28 0.43
N PRO A 153 -3.91 4.47 1.51
CA PRO A 153 -5.03 3.59 1.81
C PRO A 153 -6.11 3.66 0.72
N LEU A 154 -6.61 2.50 0.33
CA LEU A 154 -7.65 2.36 -0.66
C LEU A 154 -8.84 1.58 -0.09
N HIS A 155 -10.02 1.82 -0.63
CA HIS A 155 -11.22 1.07 -0.30
C HIS A 155 -11.82 0.46 -1.56
N ALA A 156 -12.27 -0.80 -1.46
CA ALA A 156 -13.08 -1.43 -2.49
C ALA A 156 -14.51 -1.59 -1.99
N PHE A 157 -15.43 -1.33 -2.89
CA PHE A 157 -16.86 -1.54 -2.65
C PHE A 157 -17.40 -2.47 -3.72
N ASP A 158 -18.28 -3.37 -3.31
CA ASP A 158 -19.04 -4.19 -4.25
C ASP A 158 -20.01 -3.29 -5.01
N LEU A 159 -19.80 -3.19 -6.33
CA LEU A 159 -20.55 -2.30 -7.20
C LEU A 159 -22.06 -2.60 -7.18
N ASP A 160 -22.44 -3.86 -7.02
CA ASP A 160 -23.83 -4.28 -6.97
C ASP A 160 -24.51 -3.91 -5.64
N LYS A 161 -23.72 -3.67 -4.59
CA LYS A 161 -24.21 -3.36 -3.23
C LYS A 161 -24.24 -1.86 -2.90
N ILE A 162 -23.37 -1.05 -3.49
CA ILE A 162 -23.31 0.39 -3.17
C ILE A 162 -24.46 1.21 -3.76
N GLY A 163 -25.32 0.61 -4.56
CA GLY A 163 -26.31 1.34 -5.34
C GLY A 163 -25.66 2.22 -6.40
N LYS A 164 -26.32 3.33 -6.75
CA LYS A 164 -25.84 4.21 -7.83
C LYS A 164 -25.09 5.47 -7.34
N SER A 165 -24.82 5.57 -6.05
CA SER A 165 -24.19 6.78 -5.50
C SER A 165 -23.42 6.56 -4.23
N ILE A 166 -22.31 7.30 -4.09
CA ILE A 166 -21.53 7.43 -2.88
C ILE A 166 -21.72 8.85 -2.34
N ASN A 167 -22.04 8.99 -1.06
CA ASN A 167 -22.16 10.29 -0.42
C ASN A 167 -21.08 10.45 0.66
N VAL A 168 -20.14 11.36 0.43
CA VAL A 168 -19.09 11.71 1.38
C VAL A 168 -19.60 12.87 2.24
N ARG A 169 -19.83 12.60 3.52
CA ARG A 169 -20.43 13.51 4.49
C ARG A 169 -19.93 13.24 5.92
N PHE A 170 -20.15 14.15 6.84
CA PHE A 170 -19.98 13.85 8.25
C PHE A 170 -21.00 12.82 8.74
N ALA A 171 -20.60 12.05 9.75
CA ALA A 171 -21.50 11.11 10.42
C ALA A 171 -22.72 11.83 10.99
N LYS A 172 -23.89 11.24 10.84
CA LYS A 172 -25.10 11.70 11.54
C LYS A 172 -25.13 11.14 12.97
N PRO A 173 -25.88 11.75 13.91
CA PRO A 173 -26.12 11.14 15.20
C PRO A 173 -26.60 9.69 15.03
N LYS A 174 -26.06 8.79 15.86
CA LYS A 174 -26.28 7.33 15.81
C LYS A 174 -25.67 6.59 14.61
N ALA A 175 -24.88 7.25 13.77
CA ALA A 175 -24.10 6.53 12.76
C ALA A 175 -22.99 5.74 13.44
N VAL A 176 -22.84 4.47 13.07
CA VAL A 176 -21.74 3.63 13.55
C VAL A 176 -20.60 3.72 12.54
N SER A 177 -19.40 4.05 13.04
CA SER A 177 -18.18 3.98 12.24
C SER A 177 -17.37 2.76 12.70
N TYR A 178 -16.99 1.92 11.76
CA TYR A 178 -16.05 0.84 12.06
C TYR A 178 -14.63 1.42 12.00
N THR A 179 -14.00 1.53 13.16
CA THR A 179 -12.63 2.06 13.27
C THR A 179 -11.56 1.01 13.04
N HIS A 180 -11.93 -0.27 12.94
CA HIS A 180 -11.00 -1.33 12.57
C HIS A 180 -11.02 -1.50 11.06
N LEU A 181 -9.84 -1.53 10.45
CA LEU A 181 -9.60 -1.98 9.08
C LEU A 181 -9.82 -3.51 8.95
N THR A 182 -10.92 -3.99 9.43
CA THR A 182 -11.51 -5.16 8.82
C THR A 182 -12.22 -4.60 7.60
N LEU A 183 -11.64 -4.80 6.44
CA LEU A 183 -12.39 -4.66 5.21
C LEU A 183 -13.71 -5.37 5.43
N PRO A 184 -14.84 -4.70 5.27
CA PRO A 184 -16.10 -5.39 5.43
C PRO A 184 -16.11 -6.52 4.41
N THR A 185 -15.84 -7.72 4.86
CA THR A 185 -16.37 -8.88 4.22
C THR A 185 -17.87 -8.65 4.27
N SER A 186 -18.35 -8.11 3.18
CA SER A 186 -19.76 -8.10 2.80
C SER A 186 -20.71 -8.55 3.90
N SER A 187 -21.31 -7.68 4.54
CA SER A 187 -22.68 -7.82 5.02
C SER A 187 -23.16 -6.49 5.55
N VAL A 188 -23.83 -5.78 4.76
CA VAL A 188 -25.23 -5.35 4.93
C VAL A 188 -25.68 -4.71 3.64
#